data_1106dfaee5dee289482040bea953f9d3
#
_entry.id   1106dfaee5dee289482040bea953f9d3
#
_cell.length_a   1.000
_cell.length_b   1.000
_cell.length_c   1.000
_cell.angle_alpha   90.00
_cell.angle_beta   90.00
_cell.angle_gamma   90.00
#
_symmetry.space_group_name_H-M   'P 1'
#
loop_
_entity.id
_entity.type
_entity.pdbx_description
1 polymer ?
#
loop_
_entity_poly.entity_id
_entity_poly.type
_entity_poly.pdbx_seq_one_letter_code
_entity_poly.pdbx_strand_id
1 'polypeptide(L)'
;MNDIISPENLVYKKPTLMNDTPMHYCPGCSHGVVHKLVAEIIEEMGMEDKTVAVSPVGCAVFAYRYLDIDWQEAAHGRAPAVATALKRLMPDRLVFTYQGDGDLACIGTCETIHALNRGENITIIFINNAIYGKIGRAHV
;
A
#
# COMPACT_ATOMS: atom_id res chain seq x y z
N MET A 1 18.89 10.32 -35.20
CA MET A 1 17.74 10.61 -34.30
C MET A 1 17.28 9.38 -33.54
N ASN A 2 17.82 8.17 -33.85
CA ASN A 2 17.43 6.91 -33.19
C ASN A 2 18.23 6.56 -31.92
N ASP A 3 19.36 7.26 -31.67
CA ASP A 3 20.27 6.90 -30.56
C ASP A 3 19.80 7.38 -29.18
N ILE A 4 18.78 8.27 -29.14
CA ILE A 4 18.23 8.80 -27.88
C ILE A 4 17.23 7.82 -27.26
N ILE A 5 16.60 6.97 -28.10
CA ILE A 5 15.57 5.99 -27.65
C ILE A 5 16.17 4.57 -27.75
N SER A 6 17.38 4.38 -27.26
CA SER A 6 17.96 3.03 -27.17
C SER A 6 17.77 2.45 -25.77
N PRO A 7 17.63 1.11 -25.63
CA PRO A 7 17.44 0.48 -24.31
C PRO A 7 18.56 0.80 -23.32
N GLU A 8 19.77 1.06 -23.80
CA GLU A 8 20.93 1.43 -22.99
C GLU A 8 20.83 2.84 -22.38
N ASN A 9 19.99 3.70 -22.94
CA ASN A 9 19.73 5.06 -22.45
C ASN A 9 18.50 5.12 -21.54
N LEU A 10 17.95 3.97 -21.18
CA LEU A 10 16.79 3.90 -20.30
C LEU A 10 17.17 4.31 -18.87
N VAL A 11 16.75 5.48 -18.45
CA VAL A 11 16.99 5.99 -17.09
C VAL A 11 15.97 5.47 -16.08
N TYR A 12 14.75 5.22 -16.54
CA TYR A 12 13.66 4.73 -15.70
C TYR A 12 12.64 3.95 -16.52
N LYS A 13 12.15 2.85 -15.95
CA LYS A 13 11.03 2.07 -16.46
C LYS A 13 9.97 1.92 -15.37
N LYS A 14 8.71 2.15 -15.70
CA LYS A 14 7.59 1.87 -14.79
C LYS A 14 7.65 0.41 -14.34
N PRO A 15 7.48 0.11 -13.04
CA PRO A 15 7.38 -1.26 -12.54
C PRO A 15 6.30 -2.06 -13.29
N THR A 16 6.56 -3.31 -13.55
CA THR A 16 5.62 -4.21 -14.26
C THR A 16 4.40 -4.53 -13.41
N LEU A 17 4.56 -4.53 -12.09
CA LEU A 17 3.46 -4.68 -11.12
C LEU A 17 2.44 -3.54 -11.17
N MET A 18 2.81 -2.38 -11.70
CA MET A 18 1.87 -1.27 -11.85
C MET A 18 1.15 -1.37 -13.18
N ASN A 19 -0.16 -1.53 -13.15
CA ASN A 19 -0.98 -1.47 -14.36
C ASN A 19 -1.20 -0.02 -14.86
N ASP A 20 -1.97 0.13 -15.95
CA ASP A 20 -2.23 1.43 -16.59
C ASP A 20 -3.54 2.09 -16.13
N THR A 21 -4.15 1.58 -15.08
CA THR A 21 -5.38 2.16 -14.53
C THR A 21 -5.13 3.59 -14.01
N PRO A 22 -5.88 4.60 -14.47
CA PRO A 22 -5.76 5.95 -13.94
C PRO A 22 -6.01 5.99 -12.43
N MET A 23 -5.09 6.59 -11.69
CA MET A 23 -5.21 6.71 -10.25
C MET A 23 -6.28 7.72 -9.85
N HIS A 24 -7.08 7.39 -8.83
CA HIS A 24 -8.13 8.26 -8.28
C HIS A 24 -7.61 9.26 -7.24
N TYR A 25 -6.34 9.17 -6.88
CA TYR A 25 -5.75 10.01 -5.83
C TYR A 25 -5.67 11.47 -6.20
N CYS A 26 -5.83 12.35 -5.21
CA CYS A 26 -5.67 13.78 -5.39
C CYS A 26 -4.21 14.14 -5.76
N PRO A 27 -4.00 15.15 -6.60
CA PRO A 27 -2.66 15.66 -6.87
C PRO A 27 -1.94 16.06 -5.57
N GLY A 28 -0.69 15.61 -5.41
CA GLY A 28 0.13 15.94 -4.25
C GLY A 28 -0.15 15.15 -2.96
N CYS A 29 -1.11 14.21 -2.94
CA CYS A 29 -1.43 13.41 -1.76
C CYS A 29 -0.41 12.28 -1.46
N SER A 30 0.64 12.16 -2.24
CA SER A 30 1.75 11.20 -2.12
C SER A 30 1.40 9.72 -2.42
N HIS A 31 0.14 9.31 -2.47
CA HIS A 31 -0.23 7.91 -2.73
C HIS A 31 0.38 7.35 -4.03
N GLY A 32 0.31 8.09 -5.14
CA GLY A 32 0.86 7.63 -6.42
C GLY A 32 2.37 7.40 -6.39
N VAL A 33 3.11 8.26 -5.67
CA VAL A 33 4.56 8.10 -5.48
C VAL A 33 4.87 6.86 -4.66
N VAL A 34 4.12 6.65 -3.57
CA VAL A 34 4.34 5.50 -2.69
C VAL A 34 3.98 4.20 -3.39
N HIS A 35 2.90 4.15 -4.19
CA HIS A 35 2.58 2.97 -5.00
C HIS A 35 3.72 2.56 -5.92
N LYS A 36 4.33 3.55 -6.59
CA LYS A 36 5.48 3.30 -7.45
C LYS A 36 6.65 2.70 -6.68
N LEU A 37 7.01 3.30 -5.54
CA LEU A 37 8.13 2.81 -4.71
C LEU A 37 7.87 1.41 -4.16
N VAL A 38 6.64 1.13 -3.74
CA VAL A 38 6.25 -0.21 -3.25
C VAL A 38 6.37 -1.25 -4.36
N ALA A 39 5.90 -0.93 -5.57
CA ALA A 39 6.02 -1.82 -6.71
C ALA A 39 7.48 -2.11 -7.06
N GLU A 40 8.34 -1.07 -7.12
CA GLU A 40 9.77 -1.21 -7.38
C GLU A 40 10.43 -2.13 -6.34
N ILE A 41 10.16 -1.92 -5.05
CA ILE A 41 10.75 -2.73 -3.97
C ILE A 41 10.30 -4.19 -4.06
N ILE A 42 9.04 -4.47 -4.35
CA ILE A 42 8.52 -5.84 -4.48
C ILE A 42 9.21 -6.56 -5.64
N GLU A 43 9.37 -5.88 -6.79
CA GLU A 43 10.09 -6.42 -7.95
C GLU A 43 11.58 -6.66 -7.65
N GLU A 44 12.25 -5.71 -7.01
CA GLU A 44 13.66 -5.86 -6.60
C GLU A 44 13.87 -7.03 -5.63
N MET A 45 12.88 -7.32 -4.80
CA MET A 45 12.90 -8.47 -3.88
C MET A 45 12.54 -9.80 -4.56
N GLY A 46 11.99 -9.79 -5.78
CA GLY A 46 11.46 -10.98 -6.46
C GLY A 46 10.31 -11.63 -5.69
N MET A 47 9.43 -10.81 -5.10
CA MET A 47 8.36 -11.26 -4.21
C MET A 47 6.96 -11.06 -4.80
N GLU A 48 6.83 -10.84 -6.10
CA GLU A 48 5.59 -10.53 -6.80
C GLU A 48 4.49 -11.57 -6.50
N ASP A 49 4.81 -12.84 -6.71
CA ASP A 49 3.88 -13.98 -6.49
C ASP A 49 3.74 -14.38 -5.01
N LYS A 50 4.48 -13.73 -4.12
CA LYS A 50 4.53 -14.06 -2.69
C LYS A 50 4.11 -12.90 -1.80
N THR A 51 3.51 -11.89 -2.36
CA THR A 51 3.08 -10.69 -1.63
C THR A 51 1.57 -10.66 -1.47
N VAL A 52 1.14 -10.40 -0.25
CA VAL A 52 -0.27 -10.16 0.08
C VAL A 52 -0.38 -8.83 0.80
N ALA A 53 -1.15 -7.92 0.26
CA ALA A 53 -1.39 -6.62 0.85
C ALA A 53 -2.78 -6.51 1.48
N VAL A 54 -2.90 -5.67 2.50
CA VAL A 54 -4.19 -5.36 3.12
C VAL A 54 -4.47 -3.88 2.98
N SER A 55 -5.56 -3.54 2.31
CA SER A 55 -6.06 -2.18 2.20
C SER A 55 -7.36 -2.00 2.99
N PRO A 56 -7.41 -1.04 3.90
CA PRO A 56 -8.63 -0.70 4.62
C PRO A 56 -9.45 0.34 3.88
N VAL A 57 -10.62 0.64 4.40
CA VAL A 57 -11.47 1.74 3.94
C VAL A 57 -10.72 3.09 4.03
N GLY A 58 -10.90 3.93 3.03
CA GLY A 58 -10.26 5.23 2.88
C GLY A 58 -9.66 5.40 1.49
N CYS A 59 -8.73 6.32 1.29
CA CYS A 59 -8.10 6.52 -0.02
C CYS A 59 -7.34 5.27 -0.49
N ALA A 60 -6.88 4.44 0.43
CA ALA A 60 -6.14 3.22 0.14
C ALA A 60 -7.02 2.06 -0.37
N VAL A 61 -8.35 2.12 -0.24
CA VAL A 61 -9.24 1.00 -0.52
C VAL A 61 -9.11 0.46 -1.95
N PHE A 62 -8.85 1.32 -2.92
CA PHE A 62 -8.69 0.92 -4.32
C PHE A 62 -7.26 0.62 -4.74
N ALA A 63 -6.34 0.44 -3.80
CA ALA A 63 -4.94 0.13 -4.12
C ALA A 63 -4.80 -1.14 -4.97
N TYR A 64 -5.68 -2.11 -4.78
CA TYR A 64 -5.75 -3.35 -5.58
C TYR A 64 -5.96 -3.12 -7.08
N ARG A 65 -6.43 -1.95 -7.48
CA ARG A 65 -6.63 -1.59 -8.90
C ARG A 65 -5.35 -1.21 -9.62
N TYR A 66 -4.29 -0.93 -8.88
CA TYR A 66 -3.07 -0.31 -9.41
C TYR A 66 -1.85 -1.20 -9.34
N LEU A 67 -1.84 -2.16 -8.41
CA LEU A 67 -0.75 -3.12 -8.22
C LEU A 67 -1.25 -4.55 -8.42
N ASP A 68 -0.57 -5.29 -9.28
CA ASP A 68 -0.89 -6.68 -9.61
C ASP A 68 -0.25 -7.66 -8.62
N ILE A 69 -0.76 -7.65 -7.40
CA ILE A 69 -0.46 -8.56 -6.29
C ILE A 69 -1.75 -9.00 -5.62
N ASP A 70 -1.67 -9.97 -4.71
CA ASP A 70 -2.84 -10.38 -3.92
C ASP A 70 -3.25 -9.30 -2.92
N TRP A 71 -4.54 -8.99 -2.86
CA TRP A 71 -5.11 -7.99 -1.96
C TRP A 71 -6.24 -8.55 -1.14
N GLN A 72 -6.26 -8.15 0.15
CA GLN A 72 -7.38 -8.35 1.06
C GLN A 72 -7.90 -7.00 1.54
N GLU A 73 -9.18 -6.74 1.36
CA GLU A 73 -9.81 -5.56 1.98
C GLU A 73 -10.11 -5.80 3.46
N ALA A 74 -9.96 -4.76 4.26
CA ALA A 74 -10.28 -4.75 5.67
C ALA A 74 -11.24 -3.61 6.02
N ALA A 75 -12.03 -3.79 7.08
CA ALA A 75 -12.80 -2.69 7.64
C ALA A 75 -11.87 -1.56 8.11
N HIS A 76 -12.41 -0.35 8.17
CA HIS A 76 -11.65 0.85 8.54
C HIS A 76 -10.95 0.69 9.89
N GLY A 77 -9.63 0.90 9.92
CA GLY A 77 -8.78 0.73 11.09
C GLY A 77 -8.41 -0.70 11.44
N ARG A 78 -8.85 -1.71 10.66
CA ARG A 78 -8.67 -3.12 11.01
C ARG A 78 -7.59 -3.85 10.20
N ALA A 79 -6.90 -3.15 9.31
CA ALA A 79 -5.89 -3.77 8.45
C ALA A 79 -4.76 -4.47 9.23
N PRO A 80 -4.20 -3.94 10.33
CA PRO A 80 -3.16 -4.64 11.08
C PRO A 80 -3.64 -5.96 11.69
N ALA A 81 -4.92 -6.05 12.10
CA ALA A 81 -5.50 -7.30 12.62
C ALA A 81 -5.65 -8.35 11.52
N VAL A 82 -6.13 -7.95 10.34
CA VAL A 82 -6.25 -8.84 9.17
C VAL A 82 -4.88 -9.30 8.71
N ALA A 83 -3.92 -8.38 8.58
CA ALA A 83 -2.54 -8.70 8.18
C ALA A 83 -1.87 -9.66 9.17
N THR A 84 -2.10 -9.50 10.48
CA THR A 84 -1.64 -10.44 11.50
C THR A 84 -2.14 -11.85 11.22
N ALA A 85 -3.44 -12.01 10.95
CA ALA A 85 -4.03 -13.31 10.66
C ALA A 85 -3.43 -13.92 9.37
N LEU A 86 -3.35 -13.14 8.31
CA LEU A 86 -2.76 -13.57 7.04
C LEU A 86 -1.30 -14.01 7.21
N LYS A 87 -0.49 -13.23 7.93
CA LYS A 87 0.92 -13.58 8.16
C LYS A 87 1.10 -14.85 8.96
N ARG A 88 0.24 -15.12 9.94
CA ARG A 88 0.27 -16.36 10.72
C ARG A 88 -0.13 -17.59 9.91
N LEU A 89 -1.08 -17.43 8.98
CA LEU A 89 -1.52 -18.49 8.08
C LEU A 89 -0.57 -18.72 6.92
N MET A 90 0.15 -17.68 6.49
CA MET A 90 1.06 -17.70 5.34
C MET A 90 2.44 -17.11 5.74
N PRO A 91 3.21 -17.83 6.58
CA PRO A 91 4.45 -17.30 7.16
C PRO A 91 5.52 -16.94 6.12
N ASP A 92 5.50 -17.59 4.95
CA ASP A 92 6.49 -17.39 3.88
C ASP A 92 6.12 -16.24 2.94
N ARG A 93 4.96 -15.62 3.12
CA ARG A 93 4.52 -14.49 2.30
C ARG A 93 5.02 -13.16 2.86
N LEU A 94 5.30 -12.21 1.99
CA LEU A 94 5.41 -10.80 2.36
C LEU A 94 3.99 -10.28 2.62
N VAL A 95 3.72 -9.88 3.85
CA VAL A 95 2.41 -9.31 4.22
C VAL A 95 2.60 -7.88 4.68
N PHE A 96 1.91 -6.96 4.04
CA PHE A 96 1.93 -5.56 4.45
C PHE A 96 0.54 -4.94 4.47
N THR A 97 0.38 -3.87 5.24
CA THR A 97 -0.79 -3.00 5.20
C THR A 97 -0.46 -1.69 4.49
N TYR A 98 -1.42 -1.13 3.77
CA TYR A 98 -1.29 0.15 3.10
C TYR A 98 -2.38 1.10 3.61
N GLN A 99 -2.01 2.04 4.48
CA GLN A 99 -2.97 2.78 5.29
C GLN A 99 -2.69 4.29 5.29
N GLY A 100 -3.75 5.10 5.21
CA GLY A 100 -3.69 6.53 5.48
C GLY A 100 -3.68 6.84 6.99
N ASP A 101 -3.40 8.08 7.33
CA ASP A 101 -3.32 8.56 8.70
C ASP A 101 -4.65 8.46 9.48
N GLY A 102 -5.76 8.78 8.85
CA GLY A 102 -7.08 8.62 9.45
C GLY A 102 -7.44 7.18 9.75
N ASP A 103 -6.98 6.25 8.94
CA ASP A 103 -7.19 4.83 9.14
C ASP A 103 -6.29 4.26 10.23
N LEU A 104 -4.99 4.43 10.09
CA LEU A 104 -4.02 3.81 11.00
C LEU A 104 -3.99 4.48 12.36
N ALA A 105 -3.84 5.80 12.40
CA ALA A 105 -3.54 6.54 13.62
C ALA A 105 -4.78 7.08 14.33
N CYS A 106 -5.93 7.17 13.67
CA CYS A 106 -7.17 7.63 14.28
C CYS A 106 -8.08 6.45 14.63
N ILE A 107 -8.63 5.74 13.64
CA ILE A 107 -9.58 4.64 13.89
C ILE A 107 -8.84 3.36 14.30
N GLY A 108 -7.69 3.10 13.71
CA GLY A 108 -6.93 1.85 13.87
C GLY A 108 -5.86 1.86 14.95
N THR A 109 -5.85 2.85 15.84
CA THR A 109 -4.82 2.96 16.90
C THR A 109 -4.71 1.70 17.74
N CYS A 110 -5.83 1.12 18.13
CA CYS A 110 -5.86 -0.07 18.98
C CYS A 110 -5.22 -1.28 18.27
N GLU A 111 -5.62 -1.57 17.06
CA GLU A 111 -5.09 -2.69 16.26
C GLU A 111 -3.61 -2.50 15.95
N THR A 112 -3.21 -1.29 15.64
CA THR A 112 -1.83 -0.94 15.35
C THR A 112 -0.95 -1.15 16.59
N ILE A 113 -1.33 -0.62 17.74
CA ILE A 113 -0.58 -0.79 18.98
C ILE A 113 -0.49 -2.27 19.38
N HIS A 114 -1.57 -3.01 19.24
CA HIS A 114 -1.56 -4.44 19.56
C HIS A 114 -0.69 -5.26 18.61
N ALA A 115 -0.69 -4.94 17.32
CA ALA A 115 0.19 -5.62 16.35
C ALA A 115 1.66 -5.34 16.67
N LEU A 116 2.01 -4.08 16.93
CA LEU A 116 3.37 -3.66 17.30
C LEU A 116 3.81 -4.30 18.62
N ASN A 117 2.96 -4.26 19.65
CA ASN A 117 3.29 -4.81 20.98
C ASN A 117 3.51 -6.33 20.95
N ARG A 118 2.85 -7.04 20.03
CA ARG A 118 3.07 -8.48 19.84
C ARG A 118 4.26 -8.80 18.95
N GLY A 119 4.88 -7.80 18.33
CA GLY A 119 5.98 -7.99 17.38
C GLY A 119 5.54 -8.81 16.14
N GLU A 120 4.34 -8.54 15.62
CA GLU A 120 3.84 -9.24 14.44
C GLU A 120 4.75 -8.99 13.23
N ASN A 121 5.08 -10.05 12.50
CA ASN A 121 5.99 -9.97 11.34
C ASN A 121 5.25 -9.47 10.09
N ILE A 122 4.73 -8.25 10.18
CA ILE A 122 4.06 -7.53 9.08
C ILE A 122 4.74 -6.18 8.85
N THR A 123 4.63 -5.67 7.64
CA THR A 123 5.06 -4.31 7.31
C THR A 123 3.83 -3.39 7.27
N ILE A 124 3.94 -2.21 7.88
CA ILE A 124 2.87 -1.21 7.85
C ILE A 124 3.36 -0.01 7.04
N ILE A 125 2.75 0.19 5.86
CA ILE A 125 3.01 1.37 5.03
C ILE A 125 2.02 2.46 5.43
N PHE A 126 2.56 3.51 6.02
CA PHE A 126 1.79 4.60 6.62
C PHE A 126 1.89 5.87 5.78
N ILE A 127 0.79 6.29 5.19
CA ILE A 127 0.69 7.54 4.43
C ILE A 127 0.19 8.64 5.35
N ASN A 128 1.13 9.40 5.91
CA ASN A 128 0.82 10.54 6.78
C ASN A 128 0.83 11.84 5.96
N ASN A 129 -0.28 12.13 5.32
CA ASN A 129 -0.44 13.33 4.50
C ASN A 129 -1.45 14.33 5.09
N ALA A 130 -1.89 14.12 6.32
CA ALA A 130 -2.86 14.94 7.03
C ALA A 130 -4.22 15.08 6.29
N ILE A 131 -4.56 14.10 5.43
CA ILE A 131 -5.81 14.09 4.66
C ILE A 131 -6.69 12.95 5.16
N TYR A 132 -7.71 13.28 5.93
CA TYR A 132 -8.74 12.35 6.34
C TYR A 132 -9.93 12.42 5.38
N GLY A 133 -9.79 11.73 4.25
CA GLY A 133 -10.74 11.78 3.13
C GLY A 133 -12.06 11.05 3.39
N LYS A 134 -12.85 11.52 4.35
CA LYS A 134 -14.25 11.09 4.51
C LYS A 134 -15.20 12.16 3.97
N ILE A 135 -16.07 11.76 3.05
CA ILE A 135 -17.17 12.60 2.55
C ILE A 135 -18.06 13.01 3.74
N GLY A 136 -18.28 14.31 3.92
CA GLY A 136 -19.18 14.86 4.94
C GLY A 136 -18.54 15.13 6.30
N ARG A 137 -17.22 14.97 6.47
CA ARG A 137 -16.52 15.42 7.66
C ARG A 137 -15.86 16.77 7.39
N ALA A 138 -16.34 17.83 8.05
CA ALA A 138 -15.62 19.08 8.10
C ALA A 138 -14.33 18.90 8.92
N HIS A 139 -13.20 19.28 8.36
CA HIS A 139 -12.00 19.50 9.15
C HIS A 139 -12.19 20.82 9.90
N VAL A 140 -12.28 20.75 11.21
CA VAL A 140 -12.22 21.91 12.10
C VAL A 140 -10.76 22.10 12.50
#